data_b2a0d779351c16759c7dc3e288ce17fd
#
_entry.id   b2a0d779351c16759c7dc3e288ce17fd
#
_cell.length_a   1.000
_cell.length_b   1.000
_cell.length_c   1.000
_cell.angle_alpha   90.00
_cell.angle_beta   90.00
_cell.angle_gamma   90.00
#
_symmetry.space_group_name_H-M   'P 1'
#
loop_
_entity.id
_entity.type
_entity.pdbx_description
1 polymer ?
#
loop_
_entity_poly.entity_id
_entity_poly.type
_entity_poly.pdbx_seq_one_letter_code
_entity_poly.pdbx_strand_id
1 'polypeptide(L)'
;MQQVGSYKSPEDSGLVSVRPYPQPNAVCQILGESPATVDYLDHSAILIGCPDHDLSAIEDRKTEGAKIVGKVNSWTLLQLPEQQN
;
A
#
# COMPACT_ATOMS: atom_id res chain seq x y z
N MET A 1 20.10 -5.04 -17.16
CA MET A 1 19.78 -4.71 -16.49
C MET A 1 19.92 -4.37 -15.47
N GLN A 2 19.81 -3.92 -15.08
CA GLN A 2 19.99 -3.67 -14.15
C GLN A 2 19.21 -3.28 -13.25
N GLN A 3 19.09 -3.68 -12.56
CA GLN A 3 18.32 -3.49 -11.67
C GLN A 3 18.73 -2.46 -10.84
N VAL A 4 18.01 -1.79 -10.44
CA VAL A 4 18.35 -0.87 -9.78
C VAL A 4 17.88 -0.78 -8.58
N GLY A 5 18.28 -0.61 -7.82
CA GLY A 5 17.84 -0.31 -6.74
C GLY A 5 17.31 -1.05 -5.77
N SER A 6 16.58 -0.46 -4.96
CA SER A 6 16.03 -1.12 -3.83
C SER A 6 14.58 -1.46 -3.97
N TYR A 7 14.00 -1.22 -5.14
CA TYR A 7 12.57 -1.52 -5.29
C TYR A 7 12.35 -3.03 -5.24
N LYS A 8 11.34 -3.43 -4.49
CA LYS A 8 10.91 -4.81 -4.45
C LYS A 8 9.43 -4.86 -4.77
N SER A 9 9.02 -5.89 -5.48
CA SER A 9 7.61 -6.08 -5.77
C SER A 9 6.85 -6.37 -4.47
N PRO A 10 5.54 -6.25 -4.47
CA PRO A 10 4.76 -6.57 -3.28
C PRO A 10 5.03 -8.00 -2.83
N GLU A 11 5.06 -8.94 -3.73
CA GLU A 11 5.25 -10.36 -3.37
C GLU A 11 6.64 -10.57 -2.78
N ASP A 12 7.66 -9.93 -3.33
CA ASP A 12 9.01 -10.06 -2.80
C ASP A 12 9.13 -9.41 -1.44
N SER A 13 8.24 -8.52 -1.10
CA SER A 13 8.24 -7.86 0.20
C SER A 13 7.37 -8.57 1.22
N GLY A 14 6.78 -9.69 0.85
CA GLY A 14 5.91 -10.42 1.76
C GLY A 14 4.50 -9.86 1.83
N LEU A 15 4.12 -9.05 0.86
CA LEU A 15 2.80 -8.45 0.82
C LEU A 15 1.89 -9.23 -0.12
N VAL A 16 0.61 -9.29 0.22
CA VAL A 16 -0.38 -9.93 -0.61
C VAL A 16 -1.16 -8.84 -1.31
N SER A 17 -0.94 -8.69 -2.61
CA SER A 17 -1.61 -7.66 -3.38
C SER A 17 -2.95 -8.21 -3.86
N VAL A 18 -4.03 -7.56 -3.47
CA VAL A 18 -5.38 -8.00 -3.85
C VAL A 18 -5.75 -7.39 -5.19
N ARG A 19 -5.57 -6.11 -5.34
CA ARG A 19 -5.83 -5.42 -6.62
C ARG A 19 -5.25 -4.03 -6.58
N PRO A 20 -5.01 -3.43 -7.73
CA PRO A 20 -4.60 -2.03 -7.77
C PRO A 20 -5.69 -1.11 -7.21
N TYR A 21 -5.29 0.00 -6.68
CA TYR A 21 -6.20 0.97 -6.10
C TYR A 21 -5.71 2.38 -6.39
N PRO A 22 -6.56 3.27 -6.79
CA PRO A 22 -8.02 3.14 -6.90
C PRO A 22 -8.51 2.61 -8.25
N GLN A 23 -7.61 2.49 -9.17
CA GLN A 23 -7.98 2.10 -10.53
C GLN A 23 -7.13 0.93 -10.99
N PRO A 24 -7.56 0.21 -12.02
CA PRO A 24 -6.81 -0.98 -12.45
C PRO A 24 -5.37 -0.72 -12.85
N ASN A 25 -5.04 0.50 -13.27
CA ASN A 25 -3.67 0.82 -13.65
C ASN A 25 -2.92 1.63 -12.60
N ALA A 26 -3.47 1.70 -11.39
CA ALA A 26 -2.81 2.46 -10.33
C ALA A 26 -1.60 1.72 -9.80
N VAL A 27 -0.64 2.47 -9.29
CA VAL A 27 0.58 1.88 -8.74
C VAL A 27 0.38 1.40 -7.31
N CYS A 28 -0.55 1.96 -6.57
CA CYS A 28 -0.84 1.50 -5.23
C CYS A 28 -1.70 0.26 -5.29
N GLN A 29 -1.66 -0.55 -4.25
CA GLN A 29 -2.36 -1.83 -4.21
C GLN A 29 -3.13 -1.94 -2.92
N ILE A 30 -4.32 -2.53 -2.97
CA ILE A 30 -4.98 -2.95 -1.74
C ILE A 30 -4.29 -4.23 -1.31
N LEU A 31 -3.94 -4.30 -0.04
CA LEU A 31 -3.17 -5.41 0.50
C LEU A 31 -4.06 -6.30 1.35
N GLY A 32 -3.82 -7.59 1.25
CA GLY A 32 -4.51 -8.56 2.09
C GLY A 32 -3.65 -8.97 3.27
N GLU A 33 -4.12 -9.96 3.98
CA GLU A 33 -3.46 -10.42 5.19
C GLU A 33 -2.20 -11.19 4.86
N SER A 34 -1.13 -10.89 5.57
CA SER A 34 0.12 -11.64 5.50
C SER A 34 0.86 -11.38 6.79
N PRO A 35 1.89 -12.14 7.11
CA PRO A 35 2.65 -11.84 8.32
C PRO A 35 3.20 -10.42 8.34
N ALA A 36 3.51 -9.85 7.17
CA ALA A 36 4.05 -8.50 7.11
C ALA A 36 2.99 -7.44 7.37
N THR A 37 1.70 -7.75 7.23
CA THR A 37 0.65 -6.74 7.34
C THR A 37 -0.30 -6.96 8.50
N VAL A 38 -0.18 -8.09 9.20
CA VAL A 38 -1.18 -8.46 10.19
C VAL A 38 -1.37 -7.38 11.24
N ASP A 39 -0.31 -6.67 11.61
CA ASP A 39 -0.40 -5.64 12.65
C ASP A 39 -1.04 -4.35 12.15
N TYR A 40 -1.23 -4.22 10.85
CA TYR A 40 -1.76 -3.01 10.27
C TYR A 40 -3.20 -3.18 9.76
N LEU A 41 -3.75 -4.37 9.86
CA LEU A 41 -5.09 -4.61 9.36
C LEU A 41 -6.13 -4.15 10.36
N ASP A 42 -7.22 -3.59 9.83
CA ASP A 42 -8.26 -3.04 10.66
C ASP A 42 -9.56 -3.25 9.92
N HIS A 43 -10.57 -3.86 10.53
CA HIS A 43 -11.79 -4.13 9.82
C HIS A 43 -12.50 -2.87 9.36
N SER A 44 -12.23 -1.70 9.90
CA SER A 44 -12.91 -0.48 9.51
C SER A 44 -12.12 0.33 8.49
N ALA A 45 -11.07 -0.25 7.93
CA ALA A 45 -10.21 0.45 6.99
C ALA A 45 -9.66 -0.51 5.97
N ILE A 46 -9.29 0.00 4.81
CA ILE A 46 -8.54 -0.82 3.87
C ILE A 46 -7.07 -0.49 4.01
N LEU A 47 -6.24 -1.49 3.81
CA LEU A 47 -4.80 -1.30 3.87
C LEU A 47 -4.29 -1.15 2.44
N ILE A 48 -3.56 -0.08 2.18
CA ILE A 48 -3.05 0.23 0.86
C ILE A 48 -1.55 0.29 0.93
N GLY A 49 -0.87 -0.30 -0.03
CA GLY A 49 0.57 -0.15 -0.15
C GLY A 49 0.89 0.64 -1.38
N CYS A 50 1.73 1.65 -1.25
CA CYS A 50 2.20 2.44 -2.37
C CYS A 50 3.72 2.36 -2.43
N PRO A 51 4.31 2.28 -3.62
CA PRO A 51 5.78 2.27 -3.71
C PRO A 51 6.35 3.54 -3.11
N ASP A 52 7.41 3.42 -2.33
CA ASP A 52 8.01 4.56 -1.64
C ASP A 52 8.43 5.65 -2.60
N HIS A 53 8.86 5.29 -3.81
CA HIS A 53 9.38 6.27 -4.75
C HIS A 53 8.28 7.04 -5.46
N ASP A 54 7.02 6.65 -5.30
CA ASP A 54 5.93 7.35 -5.99
C ASP A 54 5.25 8.27 -5.00
N LEU A 55 5.86 9.42 -4.78
CA LEU A 55 5.38 10.35 -3.77
C LEU A 55 4.02 10.94 -4.14
N SER A 56 3.74 11.13 -5.41
CA SER A 56 2.45 11.70 -5.78
C SER A 56 1.33 10.72 -5.51
N ALA A 57 1.57 9.42 -5.71
CA ALA A 57 0.56 8.43 -5.39
C ALA A 57 0.27 8.40 -3.89
N ILE A 58 1.31 8.49 -3.09
CA ILE A 58 1.14 8.52 -1.63
C ILE A 58 0.37 9.76 -1.22
N GLU A 59 0.70 10.92 -1.78
CA GLU A 59 -0.01 12.15 -1.46
C GLU A 59 -1.47 12.09 -1.88
N ASP A 60 -1.76 11.46 -3.00
CA ASP A 60 -3.14 11.31 -3.43
C ASP A 60 -3.94 10.48 -2.43
N ARG A 61 -3.34 9.43 -1.90
CA ARG A 61 -4.03 8.61 -0.90
C ARG A 61 -4.24 9.40 0.39
N LYS A 62 -3.27 10.21 0.77
CA LYS A 62 -3.41 11.04 1.97
C LYS A 62 -4.54 12.05 1.78
N THR A 63 -4.66 12.61 0.59
CA THR A 63 -5.74 13.55 0.30
C THR A 63 -7.10 12.87 0.41
N GLU A 64 -7.18 11.58 0.15
CA GLU A 64 -8.42 10.84 0.32
C GLU A 64 -8.74 10.52 1.78
N GLY A 65 -7.83 10.79 2.67
CA GLY A 65 -8.03 10.52 4.09
C GLY A 65 -7.19 9.37 4.63
N ALA A 66 -6.30 8.82 3.82
CA ALA A 66 -5.47 7.72 4.30
C ALA A 66 -4.36 8.24 5.19
N LYS A 67 -3.92 7.39 6.13
CA LYS A 67 -2.83 7.73 7.02
C LYS A 67 -1.73 6.72 6.84
N ILE A 68 -0.49 7.18 6.83
CA ILE A 68 0.66 6.29 6.78
C ILE A 68 0.75 5.58 8.12
N VAL A 69 0.80 4.24 8.07
CA VAL A 69 0.87 3.45 9.29
C VAL A 69 2.16 2.65 9.38
N GLY A 70 2.91 2.52 8.31
CA GLY A 70 4.17 1.79 8.39
C GLY A 70 4.82 1.66 7.05
N LYS A 71 5.88 0.88 7.01
CA LYS A 71 6.62 0.61 5.79
C LYS A 71 7.09 -0.82 5.80
N VAL A 72 7.10 -1.44 4.64
CA VAL A 72 7.66 -2.78 4.49
C VAL A 72 8.52 -2.73 3.24
N ASN A 73 9.82 -2.84 3.39
CA ASN A 73 10.79 -2.76 2.30
C ASN A 73 10.58 -1.44 1.54
N SER A 74 10.29 -1.49 0.26
CA SER A 74 10.12 -0.29 -0.54
C SER A 74 8.66 0.11 -0.70
N TRP A 75 7.81 -0.32 0.24
CA TRP A 75 6.38 -0.02 0.19
C TRP A 75 5.97 0.77 1.42
N THR A 76 5.24 1.87 1.21
CA THR A 76 4.64 2.64 2.28
C THR A 76 3.23 2.12 2.48
N LEU A 77 2.88 1.81 3.73
CA LEU A 77 1.58 1.26 4.07
C LEU A 77 0.69 2.36 4.63
N LEU A 78 -0.53 2.43 4.10
CA LEU A 78 -1.50 3.43 4.55
C LEU A 78 -2.81 2.74 4.88
N GLN A 79 -3.53 3.28 5.82
CA GLN A 79 -4.89 2.83 6.12
C GLN A 79 -5.86 3.92 5.68
N LEU A 80 -6.86 3.52 4.92
CA LEU A 80 -7.91 4.42 4.48
C LEU A 80 -9.21 3.95 5.13
N PRO A 81 -9.78 4.74 6.04
CA PRO A 81 -11.02 4.33 6.69
C PRO A 81 -12.14 4.14 5.67
N GLU A 82 -12.90 3.08 5.84
CA GLU A 82 -14.02 2.86 4.95
C GLU A 82 -15.10 3.86 5.26
N GLN A 83 -15.71 4.38 4.23
CA GLN A 83 -16.71 5.36 4.44
C GLN A 83 -17.97 4.74 4.89
N GLN A 84 -18.60 5.33 5.87
CA GLN A 84 -19.83 4.85 6.33
C GLN A 84 -20.82 5.87 6.04
N ASN A 85 -21.81 5.64 5.43
CA ASN A 85 -22.76 6.66 5.23
C ASN A 85 -24.08 6.24 5.30
#